data_46f19f639b46df3f7080bc9be7c61e94
#
_entry.id   46f19f639b46df3f7080bc9be7c61e94
#
_cell.length_a   1.000
_cell.length_b   1.000
_cell.length_c   1.000
_cell.angle_alpha   90.00
_cell.angle_beta   90.00
_cell.angle_gamma   90.00
#
_symmetry.space_group_name_H-M   'P 1'
#
loop_
_entity.id
_entity.type
_entity.pdbx_description
1 polymer ?
#
loop_
_entity_poly.entity_id
_entity_poly.type
_entity_poly.pdbx_seq_one_letter_code
_entity_poly.pdbx_strand_id
1 'polypeptide(L)'
;MSLARAERAALSDTLDRTDPGQPTLCAGWIARDLLAHLLVRERQPWASGGIVIPFLAPLTERAMQGYADTAWTDMVEQLRCGPPAWSPSRVGRVDEAVNGAELFVHHEDVRRGRPGWVPRGADETRNGALWDLVTRMGRLFYRRSPVGVVVRRPTGAQAVIKTGRPRRTSSWWTNSSAPFTASSTRPIRDGDQAGGPERSCSTMSFHAVSA
;
A
#
# COMPACT_ATOMS: atom_id res chain seq x y z
N MET A 1 13.79 14.06 7.20
CA MET A 1 13.32 12.76 7.72
C MET A 1 12.87 11.94 6.53
N SER A 2 13.16 10.62 6.46
CA SER A 2 12.73 9.79 5.32
C SER A 2 11.22 9.53 5.36
N LEU A 3 10.60 9.25 4.20
CA LEU A 3 9.16 8.94 4.09
C LEU A 3 8.82 7.71 4.94
N ALA A 4 9.61 6.63 4.84
CA ALA A 4 9.38 5.41 5.63
C ALA A 4 9.33 5.70 7.13
N ARG A 5 10.27 6.50 7.64
CA ARG A 5 10.33 6.84 9.07
C ARG A 5 9.16 7.73 9.51
N ALA A 6 8.78 8.70 8.67
CA ALA A 6 7.66 9.58 8.94
C ALA A 6 6.33 8.82 8.96
N GLU A 7 6.11 7.97 7.94
CA GLU A 7 4.88 7.19 7.83
C GLU A 7 4.79 6.09 8.90
N ARG A 8 5.92 5.48 9.30
CA ARG A 8 5.94 4.50 10.40
C ARG A 8 5.46 5.15 11.70
N ALA A 9 6.00 6.30 12.05
CA ALA A 9 5.58 7.02 13.25
C ALA A 9 4.08 7.39 13.18
N ALA A 10 3.65 7.99 12.08
CA ALA A 10 2.26 8.43 11.91
C ALA A 10 1.27 7.26 11.86
N LEU A 11 1.64 6.13 11.24
CA LEU A 11 0.84 4.91 11.24
C LEU A 11 0.74 4.32 12.65
N SER A 12 1.85 4.22 13.38
CA SER A 12 1.84 3.73 14.77
C SER A 12 0.93 4.59 15.66
N ASP A 13 1.01 5.92 15.54
CA ASP A 13 0.13 6.84 16.28
C ASP A 13 -1.35 6.71 15.87
N THR A 14 -1.62 6.32 14.64
CA THR A 14 -2.98 6.02 14.17
C THR A 14 -3.47 4.71 14.77
N LEU A 15 -2.64 3.67 14.76
CA LEU A 15 -2.96 2.34 15.29
C LEU A 15 -3.18 2.34 16.80
N ASP A 16 -2.48 3.19 17.57
CA ASP A 16 -2.74 3.38 19.01
C ASP A 16 -4.21 3.75 19.31
N ARG A 17 -4.87 4.42 18.37
CA ARG A 17 -6.27 4.88 18.47
C ARG A 17 -7.24 4.08 17.63
N THR A 18 -6.78 2.98 17.03
CA THR A 18 -7.56 2.14 16.13
C THR A 18 -7.95 0.85 16.85
N ASP A 19 -9.22 0.47 16.74
CA ASP A 19 -9.66 -0.85 17.19
C ASP A 19 -9.02 -1.93 16.31
N PRO A 20 -8.42 -2.99 16.88
CA PRO A 20 -7.83 -4.09 16.11
C PRO A 20 -8.77 -4.73 15.09
N GLY A 21 -10.07 -4.75 15.39
CA GLY A 21 -11.12 -5.28 14.53
C GLY A 21 -11.64 -4.30 13.48
N GLN A 22 -11.14 -3.05 13.44
CA GLN A 22 -11.58 -2.05 12.47
C GLN A 22 -11.31 -2.53 11.04
N PRO A 23 -12.28 -2.44 10.11
CA PRO A 23 -12.05 -2.75 8.70
C PRO A 23 -11.02 -1.80 8.08
N THR A 24 -10.32 -2.29 7.06
CA THR A 24 -9.39 -1.51 6.25
C THR A 24 -9.85 -1.45 4.79
N LEU A 25 -9.18 -0.69 3.94
CA LEU A 25 -9.42 -0.74 2.48
C LEU A 25 -8.90 -2.04 1.83
N CYS A 26 -8.01 -2.77 2.50
CA CYS A 26 -7.61 -4.11 2.05
C CYS A 26 -8.78 -5.06 2.22
N ALA A 27 -9.38 -5.52 1.11
CA ALA A 27 -10.57 -6.35 1.14
C ALA A 27 -10.40 -7.60 2.03
N GLY A 28 -11.29 -7.75 3.01
CA GLY A 28 -11.29 -8.85 3.96
C GLY A 28 -10.27 -8.75 5.10
N TRP A 29 -9.52 -7.66 5.20
CA TRP A 29 -8.55 -7.42 6.28
C TRP A 29 -9.05 -6.40 7.28
N ILE A 30 -8.89 -6.73 8.56
CA ILE A 30 -9.02 -5.79 9.68
C ILE A 30 -7.66 -5.16 10.00
N ALA A 31 -7.65 -4.17 10.86
CA ALA A 31 -6.43 -3.45 11.25
C ALA A 31 -5.34 -4.38 11.80
N ARG A 32 -5.73 -5.44 12.55
CA ARG A 32 -4.81 -6.45 13.07
C ARG A 32 -4.12 -7.23 11.95
N ASP A 33 -4.85 -7.64 10.93
CA ASP A 33 -4.28 -8.40 9.81
C ASP A 33 -3.26 -7.55 9.04
N LEU A 34 -3.62 -6.27 8.80
CA LEU A 34 -2.74 -5.33 8.14
C LEU A 34 -1.46 -5.07 8.95
N LEU A 35 -1.57 -4.89 10.27
CA LEU A 35 -0.40 -4.72 11.13
C LEU A 35 0.48 -5.98 11.16
N ALA A 36 -0.12 -7.18 11.26
CA ALA A 36 0.59 -8.45 11.19
C ALA A 36 1.36 -8.58 9.86
N HIS A 37 0.73 -8.22 8.74
CA HIS A 37 1.38 -8.16 7.43
C HIS A 37 2.64 -7.29 7.42
N LEU A 38 2.54 -6.06 7.94
CA LEU A 38 3.69 -5.15 8.01
C LEU A 38 4.81 -5.70 8.89
N LEU A 39 4.48 -6.30 10.03
CA LEU A 39 5.45 -6.90 10.93
C LEU A 39 6.15 -8.13 10.30
N VAL A 40 5.43 -8.97 9.58
CA VAL A 40 6.01 -10.09 8.83
C VAL A 40 7.00 -9.57 7.78
N ARG A 41 6.64 -8.54 7.03
CA ARG A 41 7.54 -7.94 6.04
C ARG A 41 8.84 -7.44 6.64
N GLU A 42 8.78 -6.77 7.78
CA GLU A 42 9.96 -6.16 8.42
C GLU A 42 10.81 -7.15 9.20
N ARG A 43 10.16 -8.14 9.82
CA ARG A 43 10.78 -9.04 10.81
C ARG A 43 10.98 -10.45 10.32
N GLN A 44 10.28 -10.87 9.25
CA GLN A 44 10.35 -12.21 8.70
C GLN A 44 10.51 -12.17 7.18
N PRO A 45 11.63 -11.64 6.65
CA PRO A 45 11.81 -11.43 5.21
C PRO A 45 11.72 -12.73 4.39
N TRP A 46 12.04 -13.87 5.01
CA TRP A 46 11.86 -15.20 4.39
C TRP A 46 10.39 -15.58 4.21
N ALA A 47 9.49 -15.13 5.08
CA ALA A 47 8.06 -15.38 4.99
C ALA A 47 7.34 -14.34 4.11
N SER A 48 7.95 -13.19 3.85
CA SER A 48 7.37 -12.13 3.02
C SER A 48 7.39 -12.46 1.52
N GLY A 49 8.09 -13.53 1.11
CA GLY A 49 8.11 -13.98 -0.28
C GLY A 49 6.74 -14.31 -0.86
N GLY A 50 5.78 -14.77 -0.04
CA GLY A 50 4.40 -15.05 -0.45
C GLY A 50 3.59 -13.81 -0.84
N ILE A 51 4.08 -12.62 -0.50
CA ILE A 51 3.49 -11.35 -0.94
C ILE A 51 3.64 -11.17 -2.46
N VAL A 52 4.73 -11.67 -3.02
CA VAL A 52 5.07 -11.52 -4.46
C VAL A 52 4.88 -12.82 -5.24
N ILE A 53 5.06 -13.97 -4.58
CA ILE A 53 5.06 -15.30 -5.19
C ILE A 53 3.86 -16.08 -4.64
N PRO A 54 2.79 -16.27 -5.43
CA PRO A 54 1.52 -16.85 -4.94
C PRO A 54 1.66 -18.21 -4.25
N PHE A 55 2.56 -19.09 -4.71
CA PHE A 55 2.72 -20.41 -4.09
C PHE A 55 3.34 -20.35 -2.69
N LEU A 56 3.96 -19.23 -2.29
CA LEU A 56 4.47 -18.97 -0.94
C LEU A 56 3.45 -18.28 -0.02
N ALA A 57 2.26 -17.95 -0.52
CA ALA A 57 1.21 -17.28 0.26
C ALA A 57 0.90 -18.02 1.58
N PRO A 58 0.81 -19.37 1.64
CA PRO A 58 0.57 -20.08 2.90
C PRO A 58 1.66 -19.85 3.96
N LEU A 59 2.90 -19.59 3.53
CA LEU A 59 3.99 -19.28 4.47
C LEU A 59 3.78 -17.90 5.10
N THR A 60 3.39 -16.91 4.30
CA THR A 60 3.07 -15.57 4.79
C THR A 60 1.86 -15.59 5.71
N GLU A 61 0.79 -16.30 5.34
CA GLU A 61 -0.41 -16.46 6.17
C GLU A 61 -0.09 -17.09 7.53
N ARG A 62 0.71 -18.17 7.54
CA ARG A 62 1.16 -18.83 8.78
C ARG A 62 1.99 -17.88 9.65
N ALA A 63 2.86 -17.09 9.04
CA ALA A 63 3.65 -16.07 9.76
C ALA A 63 2.77 -14.97 10.36
N MET A 64 1.73 -14.53 9.64
CA MET A 64 0.74 -13.56 10.14
C MET A 64 -0.09 -14.16 11.29
N GLN A 65 -0.50 -15.43 11.18
CA GLN A 65 -1.20 -16.15 12.26
C GLN A 65 -0.38 -16.21 13.56
N GLY A 66 0.95 -16.21 13.48
CA GLY A 66 1.82 -16.13 14.65
C GLY A 66 1.65 -14.86 15.49
N TYR A 67 0.97 -13.84 14.97
CA TYR A 67 0.62 -12.62 15.71
C TYR A 67 -0.80 -12.64 16.31
N ALA A 68 -1.56 -13.75 16.16
CA ALA A 68 -2.95 -13.81 16.62
C ALA A 68 -3.09 -13.56 18.13
N ASP A 69 -2.19 -14.14 18.92
CA ASP A 69 -2.20 -14.05 20.38
C ASP A 69 -1.29 -12.91 20.92
N THR A 70 -0.63 -12.16 20.03
CA THR A 70 0.20 -11.02 20.45
C THR A 70 -0.69 -9.85 20.87
N ALA A 71 -0.38 -9.22 22.01
CA ALA A 71 -1.12 -8.05 22.44
C ALA A 71 -1.04 -6.94 21.38
N TRP A 72 -2.16 -6.24 21.15
CA TRP A 72 -2.24 -5.17 20.15
C TRP A 72 -1.19 -4.08 20.37
N THR A 73 -1.02 -3.63 21.61
CA THR A 73 -0.03 -2.64 22.00
C THR A 73 1.40 -3.07 21.67
N ASP A 74 1.70 -4.36 21.87
CA ASP A 74 3.03 -4.90 21.59
C ASP A 74 3.29 -4.96 20.07
N MET A 75 2.27 -5.28 19.29
CA MET A 75 2.37 -5.24 17.82
C MET A 75 2.62 -3.81 17.33
N VAL A 76 1.89 -2.82 17.85
CA VAL A 76 2.06 -1.40 17.50
C VAL A 76 3.45 -0.91 17.89
N GLU A 77 3.93 -1.26 19.08
CA GLU A 77 5.28 -0.88 19.53
C GLU A 77 6.36 -1.55 18.68
N GLN A 78 6.17 -2.79 18.27
CA GLN A 78 7.09 -3.45 17.35
C GLN A 78 7.18 -2.72 15.99
N LEU A 79 6.08 -2.21 15.47
CA LEU A 79 6.09 -1.40 14.25
C LEU A 79 6.82 -0.07 14.50
N ARG A 80 6.53 0.60 15.63
CA ARG A 80 7.13 1.87 16.03
C ARG A 80 8.64 1.78 16.14
N CYS A 81 9.16 0.72 16.77
CA CYS A 81 10.59 0.44 16.87
C CYS A 81 11.25 0.14 15.51
N GLY A 82 10.46 -0.22 14.52
CA GLY A 82 10.93 -0.56 13.18
C GLY A 82 11.62 -1.92 13.07
N PRO A 83 12.29 -2.18 11.92
CA PRO A 83 12.95 -3.44 11.65
C PRO A 83 14.01 -3.78 12.70
N PRO A 84 14.17 -5.05 13.10
CA PRO A 84 15.20 -5.47 14.04
C PRO A 84 16.61 -5.25 13.47
N ALA A 85 17.62 -5.22 14.36
CA ALA A 85 18.99 -4.87 14.01
C ALA A 85 19.60 -5.76 12.90
N TRP A 86 19.18 -7.02 12.84
CA TRP A 86 19.64 -7.99 11.83
C TRP A 86 18.93 -7.87 10.48
N SER A 87 17.80 -7.13 10.41
CA SER A 87 17.04 -7.00 9.16
C SER A 87 17.73 -6.07 8.17
N PRO A 88 17.85 -6.45 6.88
CA PRO A 88 18.34 -5.55 5.84
C PRO A 88 17.57 -4.23 5.75
N SER A 89 16.28 -4.27 6.08
CA SER A 89 15.41 -3.08 6.12
C SER A 89 15.79 -2.09 7.23
N ARG A 90 16.72 -2.44 8.16
CA ARG A 90 17.29 -1.50 9.14
C ARG A 90 18.16 -0.42 8.49
N VAL A 91 18.74 -0.69 7.33
CA VAL A 91 19.51 0.30 6.58
C VAL A 91 18.55 1.31 5.98
N GLY A 92 18.63 2.57 6.39
CA GLY A 92 17.66 3.62 6.03
C GLY A 92 17.36 3.78 4.54
N ARG A 93 18.35 3.55 3.66
CA ARG A 93 18.14 3.57 2.20
C ARG A 93 17.31 2.38 1.71
N VAL A 94 17.49 1.21 2.32
CA VAL A 94 16.71 0.00 2.01
C VAL A 94 15.29 0.15 2.55
N ASP A 95 15.15 0.63 3.80
CA ASP A 95 13.86 0.93 4.41
C ASP A 95 13.04 1.90 3.55
N GLU A 96 13.65 3.00 3.12
CA GLU A 96 12.99 3.99 2.25
C GLU A 96 12.55 3.40 0.92
N ALA A 97 13.42 2.61 0.27
CA ALA A 97 13.13 2.04 -1.04
C ALA A 97 12.04 0.95 -0.99
N VAL A 98 12.01 0.18 0.10
CA VAL A 98 11.12 -1.01 0.23
C VAL A 98 9.85 -0.68 0.99
N ASN A 99 9.94 0.11 2.06
CA ASN A 99 8.84 0.34 2.99
C ASN A 99 8.20 1.73 2.87
N GLY A 100 8.86 2.72 2.24
CA GLY A 100 8.32 4.08 2.19
C GLY A 100 6.93 4.18 1.56
N ALA A 101 6.73 3.55 0.39
CA ALA A 101 5.41 3.50 -0.25
C ALA A 101 4.42 2.61 0.51
N GLU A 102 4.88 1.47 0.98
CA GLU A 102 4.07 0.47 1.65
C GLU A 102 3.44 1.03 2.93
N LEU A 103 4.27 1.65 3.78
CA LEU A 103 3.79 2.29 5.00
C LEU A 103 2.80 3.42 4.72
N PHE A 104 3.04 4.20 3.66
CA PHE A 104 2.11 5.25 3.25
C PHE A 104 0.76 4.66 2.79
N VAL A 105 0.79 3.66 1.90
CA VAL A 105 -0.43 3.04 1.36
C VAL A 105 -1.24 2.41 2.49
N HIS A 106 -0.62 1.58 3.31
CA HIS A 106 -1.31 0.90 4.41
C HIS A 106 -1.75 1.85 5.53
N HIS A 107 -1.06 2.98 5.72
CA HIS A 107 -1.56 4.03 6.60
C HIS A 107 -2.88 4.62 6.05
N GLU A 108 -2.96 4.87 4.75
CA GLU A 108 -4.20 5.33 4.14
C GLU A 108 -5.29 4.24 4.16
N ASP A 109 -4.94 2.96 4.02
CA ASP A 109 -5.89 1.85 4.10
C ASP A 109 -6.56 1.78 5.48
N VAL A 110 -5.81 1.92 6.56
CA VAL A 110 -6.34 1.98 7.93
C VAL A 110 -7.20 3.23 8.13
N ARG A 111 -6.71 4.40 7.72
CA ARG A 111 -7.42 5.67 7.93
C ARG A 111 -8.75 5.73 7.18
N ARG A 112 -8.77 5.24 5.95
CA ARG A 112 -9.94 5.31 5.05
C ARG A 112 -10.88 4.11 5.19
N GLY A 113 -10.50 3.08 5.90
CA GLY A 113 -11.35 1.93 6.20
C GLY A 113 -12.51 2.24 7.14
N ARG A 114 -12.54 3.42 7.75
CA ARG A 114 -13.60 3.88 8.65
C ARG A 114 -14.50 4.95 8.03
N PRO A 115 -15.80 4.99 8.35
CA PRO A 115 -16.68 6.06 7.95
C PRO A 115 -16.19 7.43 8.48
N GLY A 116 -16.41 8.47 7.73
CA GLY A 116 -16.07 9.84 8.15
C GLY A 116 -14.59 10.18 8.13
N TRP A 117 -13.75 9.38 7.45
CA TRP A 117 -12.35 9.74 7.24
C TRP A 117 -12.23 11.08 6.49
N VAL A 118 -11.17 11.81 6.78
CA VAL A 118 -10.86 13.09 6.11
C VAL A 118 -9.47 13.01 5.48
N PRO A 119 -9.23 13.68 4.34
CA PRO A 119 -7.90 13.77 3.74
C PRO A 119 -6.88 14.34 4.74
N ARG A 120 -5.64 13.85 4.69
CA ARG A 120 -4.55 14.47 5.44
C ARG A 120 -4.21 15.84 4.86
N GLY A 121 -3.78 16.73 5.72
CA GLY A 121 -3.27 18.04 5.31
C GLY A 121 -2.13 17.90 4.27
N ALA A 122 -1.98 18.95 3.45
CA ALA A 122 -0.88 19.02 2.50
C ALA A 122 0.47 18.99 3.24
N ASP A 123 1.41 18.22 2.70
CA ASP A 123 2.77 18.09 3.19
C ASP A 123 3.70 17.93 1.97
N GLU A 124 4.41 18.98 1.66
CA GLU A 124 5.26 19.00 0.46
C GLU A 124 6.45 18.04 0.56
N THR A 125 6.96 17.78 1.75
CA THR A 125 8.04 16.80 1.96
C THR A 125 7.55 15.39 1.62
N ARG A 126 6.39 14.99 2.17
CA ARG A 126 5.74 13.72 1.85
C ARG A 126 5.37 13.63 0.38
N ASN A 127 4.74 14.67 -0.17
CA ASN A 127 4.31 14.71 -1.55
C ASN A 127 5.49 14.64 -2.52
N GLY A 128 6.61 15.27 -2.19
CA GLY A 128 7.86 15.21 -2.96
C GLY A 128 8.45 13.79 -2.95
N ALA A 129 8.59 13.18 -1.77
CA ALA A 129 9.10 11.82 -1.62
C ALA A 129 8.23 10.79 -2.37
N LEU A 130 6.90 10.91 -2.27
CA LEU A 130 5.97 10.06 -3.02
C LEU A 130 6.09 10.26 -4.54
N TRP A 131 6.26 11.50 -4.98
CA TRP A 131 6.48 11.79 -6.40
C TRP A 131 7.73 11.13 -6.94
N ASP A 132 8.84 11.25 -6.22
CA ASP A 132 10.11 10.63 -6.59
C ASP A 132 10.00 9.10 -6.61
N LEU A 133 9.26 8.54 -5.67
CA LEU A 133 9.02 7.10 -5.59
C LEU A 133 8.16 6.62 -6.78
N VAL A 134 7.02 7.27 -7.03
CA VAL A 134 6.10 6.92 -8.13
C VAL A 134 6.80 7.05 -9.48
N THR A 135 7.62 8.07 -9.69
CA THR A 135 8.35 8.27 -10.95
C THR A 135 9.43 7.22 -11.18
N ARG A 136 10.11 6.78 -10.12
CA ARG A 136 11.12 5.71 -10.22
C ARG A 136 10.47 4.33 -10.39
N MET A 137 9.56 3.96 -9.50
CA MET A 137 8.92 2.66 -9.50
C MET A 137 7.97 2.49 -10.68
N GLY A 138 7.30 3.56 -11.09
CA GLY A 138 6.41 3.57 -12.24
C GLY A 138 7.08 3.08 -13.51
N ARG A 139 8.33 3.46 -13.75
CA ARG A 139 9.11 2.96 -14.90
C ARG A 139 9.27 1.45 -14.90
N LEU A 140 9.44 0.85 -13.73
CA LEU A 140 9.53 -0.60 -13.58
C LEU A 140 8.16 -1.27 -13.80
N PHE A 141 7.12 -0.80 -13.14
CA PHE A 141 5.78 -1.39 -13.20
C PHE A 141 5.14 -1.27 -14.58
N TYR A 142 5.26 -0.09 -15.21
CA TYR A 142 4.68 0.15 -16.53
C TYR A 142 5.59 -0.22 -17.70
N ARG A 143 6.75 -0.88 -17.46
CA ARG A 143 7.67 -1.26 -18.54
C ARG A 143 7.01 -2.11 -19.63
N ARG A 144 6.01 -2.93 -19.27
CA ARG A 144 5.26 -3.80 -20.20
C ARG A 144 3.94 -3.19 -20.67
N SER A 145 3.61 -1.97 -20.28
CA SER A 145 2.38 -1.31 -20.75
C SER A 145 2.41 -1.18 -22.28
N PRO A 146 1.33 -1.49 -22.99
CA PRO A 146 1.26 -1.30 -24.46
C PRO A 146 1.14 0.16 -24.86
N VAL A 147 0.91 1.08 -23.90
CA VAL A 147 0.73 2.52 -24.14
C VAL A 147 1.74 3.35 -23.36
N GLY A 148 1.95 4.59 -23.82
CA GLY A 148 2.70 5.59 -23.07
C GLY A 148 1.99 5.96 -21.75
N VAL A 149 2.77 6.22 -20.69
CA VAL A 149 2.26 6.59 -19.37
C VAL A 149 2.90 7.89 -18.92
N VAL A 150 2.06 8.87 -18.62
CA VAL A 150 2.48 10.15 -18.04
C VAL A 150 1.73 10.31 -16.72
N VAL A 151 2.46 10.56 -15.64
CA VAL A 151 1.88 10.95 -14.36
C VAL A 151 1.93 12.46 -14.21
N ARG A 152 0.89 13.03 -13.60
CA ARG A 152 0.77 14.48 -13.41
C ARG A 152 0.37 14.78 -11.97
N ARG A 153 1.02 15.77 -11.37
CA ARG A 153 0.60 16.33 -10.08
C ARG A 153 -0.50 17.38 -10.29
N PRO A 154 -1.35 17.63 -9.29
CA PRO A 154 -2.31 18.74 -9.32
C PRO A 154 -1.64 20.10 -9.53
N THR A 155 -0.40 20.26 -9.09
CA THR A 155 0.44 21.45 -9.30
C THR A 155 0.88 21.66 -10.76
N GLY A 156 0.53 20.74 -11.67
CA GLY A 156 0.90 20.77 -13.08
C GLY A 156 2.20 20.04 -13.43
N ALA A 157 3.06 19.72 -12.45
CA ALA A 157 4.28 18.96 -12.71
C ALA A 157 3.96 17.58 -13.32
N GLN A 158 4.72 17.19 -14.34
CA GLN A 158 4.52 15.95 -15.10
C GLN A 158 5.80 15.14 -15.20
N ALA A 159 5.67 13.82 -15.26
CA ALA A 159 6.77 12.92 -15.55
C ALA A 159 6.32 11.84 -16.54
N VAL A 160 7.14 11.61 -17.56
CA VAL A 160 6.96 10.50 -18.50
C VAL A 160 7.51 9.24 -17.84
N ILE A 161 6.64 8.31 -17.52
CA ILE A 161 6.99 7.01 -16.95
C ILE A 161 7.37 6.04 -18.05
N LYS A 162 6.61 6.05 -19.15
CA LYS A 162 6.88 5.27 -20.34
C LYS A 162 6.54 6.06 -21.60
N THR A 163 7.41 6.01 -22.59
CA THR A 163 7.13 6.52 -23.94
C THR A 163 6.28 5.53 -24.72
N GLY A 164 5.41 6.02 -25.57
CA GLY A 164 4.55 5.20 -26.43
C GLY A 164 3.47 6.07 -27.08
N ARG A 165 2.63 5.50 -27.96
CA ARG A 165 1.50 6.25 -28.54
C ARG A 165 0.60 6.75 -27.40
N PRO A 166 0.31 8.06 -27.31
CA PRO A 166 -0.50 8.60 -26.23
C PRO A 166 -1.93 8.09 -26.37
N ARG A 167 -2.36 7.27 -25.41
CA ARG A 167 -3.78 7.01 -25.16
C ARG A 167 -4.06 7.41 -23.74
N ARG A 168 -4.64 8.62 -23.57
CA ARG A 168 -5.16 9.23 -22.34
C ARG A 168 -4.15 9.63 -21.27
N THR A 169 -4.28 10.87 -20.86
CA THR A 169 -3.74 11.39 -19.60
C THR A 169 -4.69 11.02 -18.46
N SER A 170 -4.24 10.25 -17.49
CA SER A 170 -4.98 10.09 -16.24
C SER A 170 -4.36 10.99 -15.17
N SER A 171 -5.15 11.90 -14.64
CA SER A 171 -4.78 12.71 -13.48
C SER A 171 -5.14 11.93 -12.21
N TRP A 172 -4.14 11.36 -11.54
CA TRP A 172 -4.35 10.46 -10.41
C TRP A 172 -4.34 11.15 -9.03
N TRP A 173 -4.03 12.43 -8.97
CA TRP A 173 -3.93 13.16 -7.72
C TRP A 173 -4.75 14.44 -7.79
N THR A 174 -6.04 14.31 -7.68
CA THR A 174 -6.81 15.45 -7.18
C THR A 174 -6.83 15.32 -5.66
N ASN A 175 -6.34 16.35 -4.98
CA ASN A 175 -6.65 16.60 -3.57
C ASN A 175 -8.14 17.01 -3.51
N SER A 176 -8.97 16.19 -4.13
CA SER A 176 -10.39 16.38 -4.25
C SER A 176 -11.02 15.72 -3.03
N SER A 177 -11.72 16.51 -2.28
CA SER A 177 -12.67 16.12 -1.25
C SER A 177 -13.82 15.24 -1.78
N ALA A 178 -13.71 14.70 -3.00
CA ALA A 178 -14.66 13.77 -3.55
C ALA A 178 -14.30 12.34 -3.12
N PRO A 179 -15.26 11.53 -2.67
CA PRO A 179 -15.03 10.12 -2.40
C PRO A 179 -14.59 9.45 -3.70
N PHE A 180 -13.58 8.57 -3.58
CA PHE A 180 -13.15 7.70 -4.66
C PHE A 180 -14.31 6.73 -4.99
N THR A 181 -15.15 7.11 -5.94
CA THR A 181 -16.12 6.20 -6.52
C THR A 181 -15.43 5.48 -7.67
N ALA A 182 -14.95 4.28 -7.42
CA ALA A 182 -14.62 3.34 -8.47
C ALA A 182 -15.94 2.91 -9.14
N SER A 183 -16.37 3.65 -10.15
CA SER A 183 -17.45 3.21 -11.04
C SER A 183 -16.87 2.24 -12.06
N SER A 184 -16.85 0.96 -11.74
CA SER A 184 -16.69 -0.12 -12.70
C SER A 184 -18.08 -0.58 -13.12
N THR A 185 -18.67 0.04 -14.13
CA THR A 185 -19.78 -0.54 -14.86
C THR A 185 -19.22 -1.44 -15.96
N ARG A 186 -18.91 -2.69 -15.64
CA ARG A 186 -18.99 -3.79 -16.60
C ARG A 186 -20.39 -4.39 -16.50
N PRO A 187 -21.06 -4.66 -17.61
CA PRO A 187 -22.24 -5.49 -17.58
C PRO A 187 -21.81 -6.90 -17.16
N ILE A 188 -22.45 -7.40 -16.12
CA ILE A 188 -22.31 -8.78 -15.65
C ILE A 188 -22.84 -9.66 -16.78
N ARG A 189 -21.98 -10.49 -17.38
CA ARG A 189 -22.42 -11.66 -18.13
C ARG A 189 -22.69 -12.76 -17.11
N ASP A 190 -23.93 -13.20 -17.03
CA ASP A 190 -24.33 -14.40 -16.31
C ASP A 190 -23.50 -15.58 -16.80
N GLY A 191 -22.80 -16.26 -15.91
CA GLY A 191 -22.20 -17.54 -16.22
C GLY A 191 -20.82 -17.85 -15.64
N ASP A 192 -20.41 -17.33 -14.46
CA ASP A 192 -19.27 -17.90 -13.74
C ASP A 192 -19.53 -17.92 -12.24
N GLN A 193 -20.15 -18.99 -11.79
CA GLN A 193 -20.10 -19.44 -10.41
C GLN A 193 -19.06 -20.56 -10.33
N ALA A 194 -17.94 -20.27 -9.73
CA ALA A 194 -17.14 -21.18 -8.88
C ALA A 194 -15.73 -20.61 -8.68
N GLY A 195 -15.39 -20.20 -7.48
CA GLY A 195 -14.03 -19.82 -7.09
C GLY A 195 -14.06 -19.11 -5.74
N GLY A 196 -13.60 -19.78 -4.69
CA GLY A 196 -13.59 -19.27 -3.34
C GLY A 196 -12.77 -17.97 -3.16
N PRO A 197 -12.82 -17.34 -2.00
CA PRO A 197 -12.24 -16.03 -1.77
C PRO A 197 -10.71 -16.09 -1.85
N GLU A 198 -10.15 -15.62 -2.93
CA GLU A 198 -8.72 -15.30 -2.99
C GLU A 198 -8.46 -14.11 -2.08
N ARG A 199 -8.02 -14.39 -0.87
CA ARG A 199 -7.52 -13.42 0.10
C ARG A 199 -6.10 -13.01 -0.29
N SER A 200 -5.97 -12.17 -1.29
CA SER A 200 -4.68 -11.61 -1.66
C SER A 200 -4.75 -10.10 -1.70
N CYS A 201 -4.41 -9.48 -0.57
CA CYS A 201 -3.94 -8.09 -0.56
C CYS A 201 -2.45 -8.11 -0.94
N SER A 202 -2.13 -8.84 -1.98
CA SER A 202 -0.78 -8.94 -2.50
C SER A 202 -0.67 -8.08 -3.72
N THR A 203 0.28 -7.21 -3.69
CA THR A 203 0.73 -6.38 -4.78
C THR A 203 -0.02 -5.06 -4.85
N MET A 204 0.73 -3.97 -4.81
CA MET A 204 0.29 -2.68 -5.34
C MET A 204 -0.26 -2.91 -6.75
N SER A 205 -1.49 -3.36 -6.85
CA SER A 205 -2.21 -3.37 -8.11
C SER A 205 -2.61 -1.93 -8.41
N PHE A 206 -1.69 -1.20 -9.04
CA PHE A 206 -2.06 -0.02 -9.79
C PHE A 206 -2.95 -0.48 -10.93
N HIS A 207 -4.23 -0.68 -10.64
CA HIS A 207 -5.20 -0.91 -11.69
C HIS A 207 -5.24 0.34 -12.55
N ALA A 208 -4.65 0.26 -13.71
CA ALA A 208 -4.95 1.19 -14.78
C ALA A 208 -6.41 0.94 -15.17
N VAL A 209 -7.30 1.76 -14.64
CA VAL A 209 -8.69 1.77 -15.10
C VAL A 209 -8.65 2.30 -16.52
N SER A 210 -8.75 1.38 -17.49
CA SER A 210 -9.12 1.72 -18.87
C SER A 210 -10.60 2.08 -18.87
N ALA A 211 -10.89 3.33 -19.07
CA ALA A 211 -12.19 3.80 -19.52
C ALA A 211 -12.11 4.09 -21.00
#